data_505dfc168305173bfc94e8c100b43785
#
_entry.id   505dfc168305173bfc94e8c100b43785
#
_cell.length_a   1.000
_cell.length_b   1.000
_cell.length_c   1.000
_cell.angle_alpha   90.00
_cell.angle_beta   90.00
_cell.angle_gamma   90.00
#
_symmetry.space_group_name_H-M   'P 1'
#
loop_
_entity.id
_entity.type
_entity.pdbx_description
1 polymer ?
#
loop_
_entity_poly.entity_id
_entity_poly.type
_entity_poly.pdbx_seq_one_letter_code
_entity_poly.pdbx_strand_id
1 'polypeptide(L)'
;MPGKKLLDNDLIIKENSWLAKIAAWKLSSQSVAIVLGNTIHLHNTTKEDFLQNGKWVKHELCHIQQFRQHGHIGFIAKYLWESMRKGYYNNRFEVEARTAETE
;
A
#
# COMPACT_ATOMS: atom_id res chain seq x y z
N MET A 1 -0.39 0.45 -20.87
CA MET A 1 -0.30 1.31 -19.70
C MET A 1 0.19 0.51 -18.52
N PRO A 2 1.30 0.94 -17.90
CA PRO A 2 1.88 0.14 -16.81
C PRO A 2 0.92 -0.11 -15.65
N GLY A 3 0.15 0.90 -15.24
CA GLY A 3 -0.81 0.74 -14.16
C GLY A 3 -1.91 -0.25 -14.48
N LYS A 4 -2.33 -0.30 -15.73
CA LYS A 4 -3.36 -1.22 -16.16
C LYS A 4 -2.86 -2.66 -16.12
N LYS A 5 -1.61 -2.89 -16.53
CA LYS A 5 -1.00 -4.22 -16.44
C LYS A 5 -0.90 -4.69 -14.99
N LEU A 6 -0.55 -3.79 -14.08
CA LEU A 6 -0.49 -4.13 -12.67
C LEU A 6 -1.83 -4.63 -12.15
N LEU A 7 -2.93 -3.95 -12.53
CA LEU A 7 -4.26 -4.34 -12.10
C LEU A 7 -4.68 -5.68 -12.70
N ASP A 8 -4.32 -5.93 -13.96
CA ASP A 8 -4.86 -7.06 -14.70
C ASP A 8 -4.14 -8.38 -14.41
N ASN A 9 -2.81 -8.34 -14.24
CA ASN A 9 -2.01 -9.57 -14.29
C ASN A 9 -1.32 -9.95 -12.99
N ASP A 10 -0.80 -8.97 -12.27
CA ASP A 10 0.13 -9.25 -11.17
C ASP A 10 -0.42 -8.88 -9.80
N LEU A 11 -1.52 -8.18 -9.77
CA LEU A 11 -2.07 -7.65 -8.54
C LEU A 11 -2.94 -8.67 -7.85
N ILE A 12 -2.67 -8.91 -6.58
CA ILE A 12 -3.49 -9.74 -5.72
C ILE A 12 -4.12 -8.86 -4.65
N ILE A 13 -5.42 -8.96 -4.45
CA ILE A 13 -6.12 -8.25 -3.39
C ILE A 13 -6.70 -9.28 -2.44
N LYS A 14 -6.31 -9.21 -1.17
CA LYS A 14 -6.71 -10.17 -0.15
C LYS A 14 -7.53 -9.48 0.92
N GLU A 15 -8.80 -9.86 1.02
CA GLU A 15 -9.70 -9.33 2.05
C GLU A 15 -9.47 -10.05 3.39
N ASN A 16 -9.91 -9.42 4.46
CA ASN A 16 -9.86 -9.98 5.82
C ASN A 16 -8.47 -10.48 6.19
N SER A 17 -7.45 -9.71 5.80
CA SER A 17 -6.07 -10.09 6.06
C SER A 17 -5.69 -9.82 7.51
N TRP A 18 -5.12 -10.82 8.17
CA TRP A 18 -4.64 -10.62 9.54
C TRP A 18 -3.47 -9.62 9.60
N LEU A 19 -2.68 -9.53 8.53
CA LEU A 19 -1.62 -8.52 8.45
C LEU A 19 -2.20 -7.11 8.46
N ALA A 20 -3.25 -6.89 7.67
CA ALA A 20 -3.92 -5.60 7.65
C ALA A 20 -4.63 -5.31 8.97
N LYS A 21 -5.15 -6.35 9.64
CA LYS A 21 -5.76 -6.18 10.96
C LYS A 21 -4.75 -5.69 12.00
N ILE A 22 -3.55 -6.25 11.98
CA ILE A 22 -2.48 -5.81 12.87
C ILE A 22 -2.11 -4.35 12.56
N ALA A 23 -1.99 -4.01 11.29
CA ALA A 23 -1.68 -2.64 10.88
C ALA A 23 -2.78 -1.67 11.33
N ALA A 24 -4.05 -2.07 11.20
CA ALA A 24 -5.18 -1.25 11.63
C ALA A 24 -5.10 -0.95 13.11
N TRP A 25 -4.79 -1.98 13.92
CA TRP A 25 -4.64 -1.82 15.36
C TRP A 25 -3.51 -0.84 15.68
N LYS A 26 -2.35 -1.02 15.02
CA LYS A 26 -1.17 -0.19 15.26
C LYS A 26 -1.40 1.26 14.86
N LEU A 27 -2.11 1.49 13.75
CA LEU A 27 -2.38 2.82 13.22
C LEU A 27 -3.65 3.45 13.80
N SER A 28 -4.36 2.72 14.66
CA SER A 28 -5.65 3.16 15.22
C SER A 28 -6.65 3.52 14.12
N SER A 29 -6.64 2.76 13.04
CA SER A 29 -7.55 2.94 11.91
C SER A 29 -8.61 1.86 11.88
N GLN A 30 -9.80 2.21 11.36
CA GLN A 30 -10.88 1.23 11.21
C GLN A 30 -10.68 0.36 9.98
N SER A 31 -10.39 0.97 8.85
CA SER A 31 -10.19 0.27 7.58
C SER A 31 -8.77 0.53 7.10
N VAL A 32 -8.10 -0.53 6.64
CA VAL A 32 -6.70 -0.43 6.26
C VAL A 32 -6.44 -1.26 5.02
N ALA A 33 -5.57 -0.73 4.17
CA ALA A 33 -4.92 -1.48 3.11
C ALA A 33 -3.41 -1.39 3.32
N ILE A 34 -2.72 -2.51 3.25
CA ILE A 34 -1.26 -2.52 3.25
C ILE A 34 -0.76 -3.36 2.09
N VAL A 35 0.37 -2.96 1.55
CA VAL A 35 0.98 -3.65 0.42
C VAL A 35 2.18 -4.46 0.89
N LEU A 36 2.24 -5.70 0.43
CA LEU A 36 3.42 -6.54 0.62
C LEU A 36 3.71 -7.23 -0.71
N GLY A 37 4.78 -6.80 -1.37
CA GLY A 37 5.11 -7.27 -2.70
C GLY A 37 4.11 -6.79 -3.75
N ASN A 38 3.35 -7.70 -4.33
CA ASN A 38 2.30 -7.39 -5.29
C ASN A 38 0.90 -7.68 -4.74
N THR A 39 0.80 -7.84 -3.42
CA THR A 39 -0.48 -8.13 -2.77
C THR A 39 -0.92 -6.94 -1.94
N ILE A 40 -2.17 -6.52 -2.12
CA ILE A 40 -2.81 -5.52 -1.27
C ILE A 40 -3.65 -6.27 -0.25
N HIS A 41 -3.30 -6.11 1.03
CA HIS A 41 -4.01 -6.74 2.15
C HIS A 41 -5.01 -5.76 2.72
N LEU A 42 -6.27 -6.17 2.80
CA LEU A 42 -7.36 -5.32 3.26
C LEU A 42 -7.89 -5.80 4.60
N HIS A 43 -8.25 -4.83 5.46
CA HIS A 43 -8.96 -5.09 6.70
C HIS A 43 -10.15 -4.15 6.79
N ASN A 44 -11.32 -4.71 7.11
CA ASN A 44 -12.56 -3.99 7.33
C ASN A 44 -13.00 -3.17 6.11
N THR A 45 -12.73 -3.69 4.93
CA THR A 45 -13.23 -3.17 3.67
C THR A 45 -13.25 -4.31 2.66
N THR A 46 -14.12 -4.23 1.68
CA THR A 46 -14.21 -5.22 0.63
C THR A 46 -13.35 -4.80 -0.56
N LYS A 47 -13.02 -5.79 -1.40
CA LYS A 47 -12.32 -5.52 -2.65
C LYS A 47 -13.10 -4.52 -3.50
N GLU A 48 -14.43 -4.69 -3.58
CA GLU A 48 -15.26 -3.79 -4.37
C GLU A 48 -15.21 -2.35 -3.86
N ASP A 49 -15.38 -2.16 -2.57
CA ASP A 49 -15.35 -0.83 -1.98
C ASP A 49 -13.98 -0.19 -2.15
N PHE A 50 -12.92 -0.97 -1.94
CA PHE A 50 -11.57 -0.47 -2.14
C PHE A 50 -11.36 -0.01 -3.57
N LEU A 51 -11.75 -0.83 -4.55
CA LEU A 51 -11.54 -0.51 -5.97
C LEU A 51 -12.35 0.70 -6.43
N GLN A 52 -13.46 1.01 -5.77
CA GLN A 52 -14.24 2.20 -6.08
C GLN A 52 -13.61 3.48 -5.54
N ASN A 53 -12.68 3.36 -4.60
CA ASN A 53 -11.98 4.52 -4.04
C ASN A 53 -10.69 4.75 -4.83
N GLY A 54 -10.80 5.53 -5.91
CA GLY A 54 -9.69 5.73 -6.82
C GLY A 54 -8.43 6.30 -6.19
N LYS A 55 -8.58 7.23 -5.24
CA LYS A 55 -7.42 7.77 -4.53
C LYS A 55 -6.70 6.70 -3.71
N TRP A 56 -7.47 5.89 -3.01
CA TRP A 56 -6.91 4.82 -2.19
C TRP A 56 -6.18 3.79 -3.07
N VAL A 57 -6.80 3.42 -4.19
CA VAL A 57 -6.18 2.50 -5.14
C VAL A 57 -4.85 3.05 -5.66
N LYS A 58 -4.82 4.32 -6.05
CA LYS A 58 -3.59 4.95 -6.55
C LYS A 58 -2.49 4.96 -5.50
N HIS A 59 -2.86 5.22 -4.25
CA HIS A 59 -1.92 5.19 -3.13
C HIS A 59 -1.26 3.82 -3.00
N GLU A 60 -2.08 2.76 -2.98
CA GLU A 60 -1.56 1.40 -2.80
C GLU A 60 -0.80 0.90 -4.03
N LEU A 61 -1.25 1.28 -5.24
CA LEU A 61 -0.51 0.93 -6.45
C LEU A 61 0.88 1.58 -6.48
N CYS A 62 1.01 2.77 -5.91
CA CYS A 62 2.31 3.41 -5.78
C CYS A 62 3.25 2.57 -4.92
N HIS A 63 2.75 2.01 -3.82
CA HIS A 63 3.57 1.12 -2.98
C HIS A 63 3.99 -0.14 -3.73
N ILE A 64 3.12 -0.68 -4.58
CA ILE A 64 3.48 -1.83 -5.41
C ILE A 64 4.64 -1.48 -6.35
N GLN A 65 4.58 -0.29 -6.97
CA GLN A 65 5.67 0.19 -7.80
C GLN A 65 6.97 0.31 -7.02
N GLN A 66 6.88 0.81 -5.80
CA GLN A 66 8.05 0.96 -4.94
C GLN A 66 8.68 -0.40 -4.61
N PHE A 67 7.85 -1.41 -4.34
CA PHE A 67 8.36 -2.78 -4.16
C PHE A 67 9.08 -3.27 -5.41
N ARG A 68 8.55 -2.99 -6.58
CA ARG A 68 9.17 -3.41 -7.85
C ARG A 68 10.50 -2.71 -8.09
N GLN A 69 10.56 -1.42 -7.76
CA GLN A 69 11.78 -0.62 -7.97
C GLN A 69 12.91 -1.04 -7.03
N HIS A 70 12.59 -1.35 -5.79
CA HIS A 70 13.60 -1.56 -4.75
C HIS A 70 13.79 -3.02 -4.36
N GLY A 71 12.91 -3.92 -4.84
CA GLY A 71 12.89 -5.31 -4.39
C GLY A 71 12.22 -5.44 -3.02
N HIS A 72 11.82 -6.65 -2.66
CA HIS A 72 11.05 -6.86 -1.43
C HIS A 72 11.83 -6.47 -0.18
N ILE A 73 13.00 -7.07 -0.01
CA ILE A 73 13.81 -6.82 1.19
C ILE A 73 14.34 -5.39 1.18
N GLY A 74 14.80 -4.93 0.03
CA GLY A 74 15.35 -3.58 -0.11
C GLY A 74 14.32 -2.51 0.22
N PHE A 75 13.10 -2.66 -0.28
CA PHE A 75 12.05 -1.68 -0.01
C PHE A 75 11.66 -1.69 1.47
N ILE A 76 11.45 -2.88 2.05
CA ILE A 76 11.07 -2.99 3.46
C ILE A 76 12.12 -2.31 4.34
N ALA A 77 13.41 -2.58 4.08
CA ALA A 77 14.49 -1.96 4.86
C ALA A 77 14.48 -0.44 4.74
N LYS A 78 14.33 0.08 3.52
CA LYS A 78 14.29 1.52 3.29
C LYS A 78 13.07 2.16 3.91
N TYR A 79 11.92 1.49 3.80
CA TYR A 79 10.67 1.99 4.35
C TYR A 79 10.76 2.10 5.89
N LEU A 80 11.27 1.06 6.53
CA LEU A 80 11.42 1.06 7.99
C LEU A 80 12.41 2.14 8.43
N TRP A 81 13.51 2.29 7.72
CA TRP A 81 14.50 3.33 8.00
C TRP A 81 13.88 4.72 7.93
N GLU A 82 13.11 4.99 6.87
CA GLU A 82 12.43 6.28 6.72
C GLU A 82 11.43 6.52 7.86
N SER A 83 10.67 5.48 8.21
CA SER A 83 9.69 5.60 9.30
C SER A 83 10.36 5.87 10.64
N MET A 84 11.51 5.24 10.91
CA MET A 84 12.25 5.47 12.14
C MET A 84 12.81 6.88 12.22
N ARG A 85 13.27 7.42 11.09
CA ARG A 85 13.86 8.75 11.06
C ARG A 85 12.84 9.88 11.06
N LYS A 86 11.76 9.70 10.32
CA LYS A 86 10.83 10.80 10.02
C LYS A 86 9.40 10.55 10.51
N GLY A 87 9.11 9.34 10.97
CA GLY A 87 7.76 8.93 11.29
C GLY A 87 6.98 8.50 10.05
N TYR A 88 5.84 7.86 10.28
CA TYR A 88 5.04 7.31 9.19
C TYR A 88 4.58 8.40 8.21
N TYR A 89 4.04 9.48 8.73
CA TYR A 89 3.46 10.52 7.88
C TYR A 89 4.49 11.15 6.96
N ASN A 90 5.70 11.37 7.45
CA ASN A 90 6.77 12.04 6.71
C ASN A 90 7.70 11.07 5.99
N ASN A 91 7.44 9.76 6.09
CA ASN A 91 8.17 8.75 5.32
C ASN A 91 8.05 9.09 3.83
N ARG A 92 9.20 9.18 3.13
CA ARG A 92 9.19 9.64 1.73
C ARG A 92 8.35 8.76 0.82
N PHE A 93 8.26 7.46 1.13
CA PHE A 93 7.46 6.53 0.34
C PHE A 93 5.97 6.78 0.55
N GLU A 94 5.58 7.19 1.75
CA GLU A 94 4.19 7.58 2.02
C GLU A 94 3.86 8.93 1.40
N VAL A 95 4.80 9.86 1.42
CA VAL A 95 4.63 11.16 0.75
C VAL A 95 4.41 10.95 -0.74
N GLU A 96 5.23 10.09 -1.36
CA GLU A 96 5.09 9.77 -2.78
C GLU A 96 3.73 9.13 -3.07
N ALA A 97 3.28 8.22 -2.21
CA ALA A 97 2.00 7.55 -2.40
C ALA A 97 0.83 8.53 -2.28
N ARG A 98 0.91 9.49 -1.35
CA ARG A 98 -0.13 10.53 -1.25
C ARG A 98 -0.13 11.42 -2.49
N THR A 99 1.03 11.74 -3.02
CA THR A 99 1.12 12.50 -4.27
C THR A 99 0.46 11.74 -5.42
N ALA A 100 0.65 10.44 -5.47
CA ALA A 100 0.05 9.60 -6.50
C ALA A 100 -1.48 9.65 -6.48
N GLU A 101 -2.09 9.95 -5.32
CA GLU A 101 -3.55 10.03 -5.22
C GLU A 101 -4.16 11.10 -6.09
N THR A 102 -3.38 12.12 -6.45
CA THR A 102 -3.85 13.25 -7.25
C THR A 102 -3.54 13.12 -8.73
N GLU A 103 -2.92 12.05 -9.12
CA GLU A 103 -2.52 11.84 -10.53
C GLU A 103 -3.57 11.13 -11.41
#